data_a8dcf02d103112a7b280a1cbdfccfb5c
#
_entry.id   a8dcf02d103112a7b280a1cbdfccfb5c
#
_cell.length_a   1.000
_cell.length_b   1.000
_cell.length_c   1.000
_cell.angle_alpha   90.00
_cell.angle_beta   90.00
_cell.angle_gamma   90.00
#
_symmetry.space_group_name_H-M   'P 1'
#
loop_
_entity.id
_entity.type
_entity.pdbx_description
1 polymer ?
#
loop_
_entity_poly.entity_id
_entity_poly.type
_entity_poly.pdbx_seq_one_letter_code
_entity_poly.pdbx_strand_id
1 'polypeptide(L)' 'MENIVIVDCIRTGLAKAHRGTFNLTRSDDLVAHCINALLERNPAIDPGEIEDVILGCGRQVGEQSANVARHAVALSKLPI' A
#
# COMPACT_ATOMS: atom_id res chain seq x y z
N MET A 1 -13.00 26.59 2.81
CA MET A 1 -12.74 25.32 2.06
C MET A 1 -11.33 24.89 2.31
N GLU A 2 -11.14 23.67 2.74
CA GLU A 2 -9.81 23.11 2.95
C GLU A 2 -9.15 22.79 1.62
N ASN A 3 -7.85 23.05 1.52
CA ASN A 3 -7.07 22.65 0.35
C ASN A 3 -6.68 21.19 0.45
N ILE A 4 -6.82 20.47 -0.65
CA ILE A 4 -6.38 19.09 -0.76
C ILE A 4 -5.05 19.09 -1.51
N VAL A 5 -4.04 18.48 -0.94
CA VAL A 5 -2.69 18.46 -1.51
C VAL A 5 -2.14 17.04 -1.54
N ILE A 6 -1.20 16.80 -2.46
CA ILE A 6 -0.41 15.57 -2.49
C ILE A 6 0.87 15.84 -1.71
N VAL A 7 1.11 15.09 -0.65
CA VAL A 7 2.27 15.26 0.22
C VAL A 7 3.47 14.45 -0.29
N ASP A 8 3.24 13.24 -0.75
CA ASP A 8 4.30 12.35 -1.22
C ASP A 8 3.71 11.28 -2.14
N CYS A 9 4.54 10.68 -2.95
CA CYS A 9 4.17 9.51 -3.73
C CYS A 9 5.37 8.57 -3.90
N ILE A 10 5.09 7.29 -4.05
CA ILE A 10 6.11 6.26 -4.16
C ILE A 10 5.58 5.10 -5.00
N ARG A 11 6.49 4.30 -5.54
CA ARG A 11 6.15 3.05 -6.21
C ARG A 11 7.24 2.02 -5.96
N THR A 12 6.90 0.76 -6.17
CA THR A 12 7.90 -0.29 -6.35
C THR A 12 8.37 -0.30 -7.80
N GLY A 13 9.45 -1.00 -8.10
CA GLY A 13 9.80 -1.35 -9.47
C GLY A 13 8.73 -2.26 -10.07
N LEU A 14 8.75 -2.38 -11.38
CA LEU A 14 7.90 -3.32 -12.11
C LEU A 14 8.72 -4.56 -12.46
N ALA A 15 8.08 -5.72 -12.41
CA ALA A 15 8.69 -6.98 -12.80
C ALA A 15 7.77 -7.75 -13.74
N LYS A 16 8.37 -8.57 -14.60
CA LYS A 16 7.63 -9.38 -15.56
C LYS A 16 6.80 -10.44 -14.84
N ALA A 17 5.54 -10.59 -15.24
CA ALA A 17 4.69 -11.66 -14.73
C ALA A 17 5.33 -13.03 -15.02
N HIS A 18 5.24 -13.93 -14.08
CA HIS A 18 5.75 -15.31 -14.11
C HIS A 18 7.28 -15.48 -14.17
N ARG A 19 8.01 -14.45 -14.60
CA ARG A 19 9.48 -14.53 -14.78
C ARG A 19 10.25 -13.41 -14.09
N GLY A 20 9.54 -12.47 -13.46
CA GLY A 20 10.17 -11.31 -12.86
C GLY A 20 10.61 -11.55 -11.43
N THR A 21 11.33 -10.55 -10.89
CA THR A 21 11.85 -10.55 -9.53
C THR A 21 10.76 -10.75 -8.47
N PHE A 22 9.55 -10.22 -8.72
CA PHE A 22 8.44 -10.27 -7.75
C PHE A 22 7.51 -11.46 -7.96
N ASN A 23 7.93 -12.46 -8.74
CA ASN A 23 7.06 -13.60 -9.09
C ASN A 23 6.51 -14.33 -7.84
N LEU A 24 7.31 -14.44 -6.77
CA LEU A 24 6.91 -15.09 -5.53
C LEU A 24 6.53 -14.11 -4.41
N THR A 25 6.44 -12.83 -4.72
CA THR A 25 6.07 -11.79 -3.76
C THR A 25 4.56 -11.56 -3.80
N ARG A 26 3.93 -11.58 -2.64
CA ARG A 26 2.48 -11.31 -2.54
C ARG A 26 2.20 -9.84 -2.82
N SER A 27 1.09 -9.56 -3.51
CA SER A 27 0.71 -8.18 -3.84
C SER A 27 0.33 -7.37 -2.61
N ASP A 28 -0.31 -7.97 -1.61
CA ASP A 28 -0.62 -7.28 -0.36
C ASP A 28 0.66 -6.87 0.40
N ASP A 29 1.71 -7.68 0.34
CA ASP A 29 3.02 -7.32 0.92
C ASP A 29 3.66 -6.16 0.17
N LEU A 30 3.52 -6.08 -1.16
CA LEU A 30 4.02 -4.94 -1.94
C LEU A 30 3.32 -3.64 -1.53
N VAL A 31 2.02 -3.69 -1.34
CA VAL A 31 1.26 -2.51 -0.89
C VAL A 31 1.67 -2.10 0.53
N ALA A 32 1.79 -3.06 1.44
CA ALA A 32 2.24 -2.79 2.81
C ALA A 32 3.63 -2.18 2.83
N HIS A 33 4.55 -2.64 1.97
CA HIS A 33 5.88 -2.07 1.81
C HIS A 33 5.82 -0.59 1.40
N CYS A 34 4.97 -0.25 0.44
CA CYS A 34 4.78 1.14 0.02
C CYS A 34 4.22 2.01 1.15
N ILE A 35 3.24 1.50 1.89
CA ILE A 35 2.67 2.22 3.05
C ILE A 35 3.76 2.51 4.08
N ASN A 36 4.53 1.49 4.45
CA ASN A 36 5.60 1.63 5.45
C ASN A 36 6.69 2.60 4.97
N ALA A 37 7.07 2.55 3.69
CA ALA A 37 8.06 3.46 3.12
C ALA A 37 7.59 4.91 3.17
N LEU A 38 6.32 5.18 2.86
CA LEU A 38 5.75 6.51 2.96
C LEU A 38 5.73 7.02 4.41
N LEU A 39 5.41 6.16 5.36
CA LEU A 39 5.43 6.52 6.79
C LEU A 39 6.85 6.86 7.26
N GLU A 40 7.85 6.09 6.84
CA GLU A 40 9.25 6.38 7.20
C GLU A 40 9.74 7.70 6.61
N ARG A 41 9.33 8.03 5.39
CA ARG A 41 9.73 9.27 4.72
C ARG A 41 9.03 10.51 5.27
N ASN A 42 7.94 10.34 5.99
CA ASN A 42 7.12 11.44 6.50
C ASN A 42 6.89 11.29 8.01
N PRO A 43 7.95 11.39 8.82
CA PRO A 43 7.85 11.14 10.26
C PRO A 43 7.00 12.16 11.02
N ALA A 44 6.73 13.33 10.41
CA ALA A 44 5.85 14.34 11.00
C ALA A 44 4.38 13.95 10.95
N ILE A 45 4.01 12.95 10.14
CA ILE A 45 2.64 12.46 10.04
C ILE A 45 2.42 11.35 11.07
N ASP A 46 1.45 11.55 11.96
CA ASP A 46 1.02 10.50 12.88
C ASP A 46 0.18 9.46 12.10
N PRO A 47 0.59 8.19 12.08
CA PRO A 47 -0.20 7.15 11.42
C PRO A 47 -1.65 7.07 11.90
N GLY A 48 -1.93 7.44 13.15
CA GLY A 48 -3.29 7.47 13.67
C GLY A 48 -4.18 8.55 13.08
N GLU A 49 -3.61 9.54 12.38
CA GLU A 49 -4.36 10.59 11.68
C GLU A 49 -4.82 10.19 10.29
N ILE A 50 -4.38 9.04 9.79
CA ILE A 50 -4.80 8.53 8.48
C ILE A 50 -6.23 8.02 8.59
N GLU A 51 -7.14 8.64 7.86
CA GLU A 51 -8.58 8.35 7.95
C GLU A 51 -8.99 7.20 7.03
N ASP A 52 -8.30 7.03 5.89
CA ASP A 52 -8.72 6.04 4.91
C ASP A 52 -7.54 5.55 4.08
N VAL A 53 -7.64 4.31 3.62
CA VAL A 53 -6.72 3.69 2.67
C VAL A 53 -7.55 3.16 1.51
N ILE A 54 -7.35 3.76 0.34
CA ILE A 54 -8.09 3.40 -0.87
C ILE A 54 -7.12 2.76 -1.86
N LEU A 55 -7.43 1.56 -2.31
CA LEU A 55 -6.60 0.79 -3.23
C LEU A 55 -7.42 0.35 -4.44
N GLY A 56 -6.93 0.72 -5.62
CA GLY A 56 -7.49 0.21 -6.87
C GLY A 56 -7.03 -1.22 -7.12
N CYS A 57 -7.97 -2.08 -7.44
CA CYS A 57 -7.68 -3.46 -7.79
C CYS A 57 -8.58 -3.88 -8.95
N GLY A 58 -7.97 -4.19 -10.09
CA GLY A 58 -8.71 -4.56 -11.29
C GLY A 58 -9.35 -5.94 -11.22
N ARG A 59 -8.79 -6.84 -10.41
CA ARG A 59 -9.30 -8.20 -10.25
C ARG A 59 -8.99 -8.73 -8.86
N GLN A 60 -10.02 -8.89 -8.05
CA GLN A 60 -9.87 -9.33 -6.66
C GLN A 60 -9.95 -10.86 -6.55
N VAL A 61 -8.83 -11.51 -6.87
CA VAL A 61 -8.71 -12.96 -6.77
C VAL A 61 -7.43 -13.34 -6.01
N GLY A 62 -7.41 -14.53 -5.44
CA GLY A 62 -6.24 -15.01 -4.70
C GLY A 62 -5.91 -14.08 -3.53
N GLU A 63 -4.67 -13.62 -3.45
CA GLU A 63 -4.19 -12.73 -2.40
C GLU A 63 -4.79 -11.32 -2.46
N GLN A 64 -5.42 -10.96 -3.59
CA GLN A 64 -6.11 -9.69 -3.76
C GLN A 64 -7.61 -9.80 -3.51
N SER A 65 -8.09 -10.95 -3.08
CA SER A 65 -9.51 -11.14 -2.76
C SER A 65 -9.86 -10.54 -1.39
N ALA A 66 -11.14 -10.36 -1.14
CA ALA A 66 -11.67 -9.93 0.16
C ALA A 66 -11.05 -8.61 0.68
N ASN A 67 -11.00 -7.59 -0.18
CA ASN A 67 -10.52 -6.25 0.15
C ASN A 67 -9.01 -6.22 0.45
N VAL A 68 -8.20 -6.18 -0.60
CA VAL A 68 -6.73 -6.15 -0.49
C VAL A 68 -6.21 -4.94 0.32
N ALA A 69 -6.88 -3.80 0.27
CA ALA A 69 -6.48 -2.63 1.06
C ALA A 69 -6.50 -2.94 2.56
N ARG A 70 -7.51 -3.67 3.03
CA ARG A 70 -7.61 -4.09 4.43
C ARG A 70 -6.49 -5.05 4.81
N HIS A 71 -6.15 -5.99 3.94
CA HIS A 71 -5.03 -6.92 4.16
C HIS A 71 -3.70 -6.14 4.24
N ALA A 72 -3.49 -5.18 3.34
CA ALA A 72 -2.28 -4.38 3.33
C ALA A 72 -2.14 -3.54 4.61
N VAL A 73 -3.22 -2.95 5.10
CA VAL A 73 -3.21 -2.21 6.37
C VAL A 73 -2.83 -3.12 7.53
N ALA A 74 -3.38 -4.34 7.57
CA ALA A 74 -3.06 -5.31 8.64
C ALA A 74 -1.58 -5.73 8.62
N LEU A 75 -0.94 -5.76 7.44
CA LEU A 75 0.48 -6.09 7.28
C LEU A 75 1.41 -4.89 7.47
N SER A 76 0.88 -3.69 7.47
CA SER A 76 1.65 -2.45 7.60
C SER A 76 1.76 -1.99 9.03
N LYS A 77 2.47 -0.86 9.23
CA LYS A 77 2.60 -0.22 10.55
C LYS A 77 1.45 0.72 10.87
N LEU A 78 0.43 0.79 10.02
CA LEU A 78 -0.75 1.59 10.30
C LEU A 78 -1.56 0.95 11.44
N PRO A 79 -2.20 1.76 12.32
CA PRO A 79 -3.12 1.23 13.32
C PRO A 79 -4.34 0.61 12.62
N ILE A 80 -4.84 -0.43 13.22
CA ILE A 80 -6.03 -1.14 12.72
C ILE A 80 -7.31 -0.42 13.17
#